data_74d2bdc48da04e96f90d6df2bfc5eb8b
#
_entry.id   74d2bdc48da04e96f90d6df2bfc5eb8b
#
_cell.length_a   1.000
_cell.length_b   1.000
_cell.length_c   1.000
_cell.angle_alpha   90.00
_cell.angle_beta   90.00
_cell.angle_gamma   90.00
#
_symmetry.space_group_name_H-M   'P 1'
#
loop_
_entity.id
_entity.type
_entity.pdbx_description
1 polymer ?
#
loop_
_entity_poly.entity_id
_entity_poly.type
_entity_poly.pdbx_seq_one_letter_code
_entity_poly.pdbx_strand_id
1 'polypeptide(L)'
;MSERFVVQGETVILDRETGLMWQRVPSQDRMVWKEGFGYVDKLNKEIFAGYRDWRYPTKEEIATLILQIEDRSTGIYADCVLGPQRCFWTSTEVDHKHHRACYADFYYGDVYIVEENYANHFVRAVRSAA
;
A
#
# COMPACT_ATOMS: atom_id res chain seq x y z
N MET A 1 -5.08 22.17 14.29
CA MET A 1 -4.21 21.04 13.95
C MET A 1 -4.53 20.50 12.57
N SER A 2 -3.51 20.29 11.79
CA SER A 2 -3.70 19.69 10.48
C SER A 2 -3.60 18.17 10.61
N GLU A 3 -4.55 17.48 10.04
CA GLU A 3 -4.49 16.04 9.96
C GLU A 3 -3.60 15.63 8.79
N ARG A 4 -2.78 14.62 8.99
CA ARG A 4 -1.96 14.07 7.92
C ARG A 4 -2.81 13.42 6.84
N PHE A 5 -3.75 12.59 7.25
CA PHE A 5 -4.58 11.81 6.31
C PHE A 5 -5.97 12.38 6.20
N VAL A 6 -6.41 12.61 4.96
CA VAL A 6 -7.75 13.13 4.68
C VAL A 6 -8.47 12.15 3.76
N VAL A 7 -9.59 11.61 4.23
CA VAL A 7 -10.43 10.72 3.42
C VAL A 7 -11.27 11.57 2.46
N GLN A 8 -11.20 11.26 1.18
CA GLN A 8 -11.93 11.96 0.14
C GLN A 8 -12.88 10.98 -0.56
N GLY A 9 -14.17 11.30 -0.59
CA GLY A 9 -15.17 10.50 -1.28
C GLY A 9 -15.28 9.06 -0.82
N GLU A 10 -14.80 8.74 0.36
CA GLU A 10 -14.79 7.40 0.95
C GLU A 10 -13.90 6.38 0.21
N THR A 11 -13.32 6.76 -0.92
CA THR A 11 -12.55 5.82 -1.76
C THR A 11 -11.04 6.03 -1.70
N VAL A 12 -10.61 7.25 -1.37
CA VAL A 12 -9.18 7.57 -1.36
C VAL A 12 -8.79 8.30 -0.08
N ILE A 13 -7.51 8.22 0.24
CA ILE A 13 -6.89 8.90 1.36
C ILE A 13 -5.78 9.77 0.81
N LEU A 14 -5.84 11.07 1.09
CA LEU A 14 -4.76 11.98 0.75
C LEU A 14 -3.80 12.07 1.93
N ASP A 15 -2.53 11.77 1.69
CA ASP A 15 -1.47 11.97 2.68
C ASP A 15 -0.87 13.34 2.46
N ARG A 16 -1.14 14.25 3.38
CA ARG A 16 -0.73 15.65 3.25
C ARG A 16 0.77 15.86 3.49
N GLU A 17 1.44 14.92 4.12
CA GLU A 17 2.89 15.01 4.34
C GLU A 17 3.67 14.65 3.08
N THR A 18 3.19 13.71 2.30
CA THR A 18 3.91 13.21 1.13
C THR A 18 3.34 13.70 -0.18
N GLY A 19 2.09 14.15 -0.19
CA GLY A 19 1.37 14.48 -1.41
C GLY A 19 0.93 13.25 -2.19
N LEU A 20 0.97 12.08 -1.56
CA LEU A 20 0.52 10.84 -2.18
C LEU A 20 -0.96 10.61 -1.88
N MET A 21 -1.65 10.03 -2.84
CA MET A 21 -3.04 9.62 -2.68
C MET A 21 -3.08 8.10 -2.69
N TRP A 22 -3.71 7.53 -1.67
CA TRP A 22 -3.76 6.08 -1.48
C TRP A 22 -5.18 5.58 -1.65
N GLN A 23 -5.29 4.39 -2.18
CA GLN A 23 -6.55 3.65 -2.16
C GLN A 23 -6.94 3.42 -0.69
N ARG A 24 -8.18 3.77 -0.31
CA ARG A 24 -8.59 3.65 1.09
C ARG A 24 -8.74 2.20 1.51
N VAL A 25 -9.48 1.43 0.72
CA VAL A 25 -9.67 0.01 0.96
C VAL A 25 -8.75 -0.75 0.02
N PRO A 26 -7.82 -1.55 0.54
CA PRO A 26 -6.89 -2.29 -0.31
C PRO A 26 -7.60 -3.41 -1.07
N SER A 27 -6.85 -4.21 -1.81
CA SER A 27 -7.41 -5.38 -2.48
C SER A 27 -8.17 -6.25 -1.49
N GLN A 28 -9.28 -6.82 -1.94
CA GLN A 28 -10.11 -7.69 -1.09
C GLN A 28 -9.34 -8.94 -0.71
N ASP A 29 -8.59 -9.50 -1.64
CA ASP A 29 -7.84 -10.72 -1.44
C ASP A 29 -6.35 -10.46 -1.40
N ARG A 30 -5.63 -11.32 -0.71
CA ARG A 30 -4.18 -11.40 -0.79
C ARG A 30 -3.81 -12.11 -2.08
N MET A 31 -2.66 -11.78 -2.63
CA MET A 31 -2.22 -12.34 -3.90
C MET A 31 -0.70 -12.45 -3.95
N VAL A 32 -0.16 -13.22 -4.89
CA VAL A 32 1.28 -13.27 -5.13
C VAL A 32 1.71 -11.97 -5.82
N TRP A 33 3.00 -11.69 -5.76
CA TRP A 33 3.54 -10.40 -6.20
C TRP A 33 3.16 -10.00 -7.63
N LYS A 34 3.26 -10.93 -8.58
CA LYS A 34 2.97 -10.62 -9.99
C LYS A 34 1.52 -10.22 -10.22
N GLU A 35 0.61 -10.80 -9.45
CA GLU A 35 -0.81 -10.49 -9.57
C GLU A 35 -1.12 -9.05 -9.18
N GLY A 36 -0.26 -8.43 -8.35
CA GLY A 36 -0.45 -7.04 -7.94
C GLY A 36 -0.41 -6.07 -9.11
N PHE A 37 0.42 -6.34 -10.11
CA PHE A 37 0.48 -5.49 -11.30
C PHE A 37 -0.85 -5.52 -12.07
N GLY A 38 -1.44 -6.70 -12.22
CA GLY A 38 -2.75 -6.84 -12.86
C GLY A 38 -3.86 -6.17 -12.08
N TYR A 39 -3.79 -6.24 -10.74
CA TYR A 39 -4.76 -5.57 -9.87
C TYR A 39 -4.74 -4.05 -10.10
N VAL A 40 -3.56 -3.46 -10.10
CA VAL A 40 -3.42 -2.01 -10.32
C VAL A 40 -3.84 -1.61 -11.74
N ASP A 41 -3.47 -2.43 -12.74
CA ASP A 41 -3.89 -2.20 -14.11
C ASP A 41 -5.42 -2.18 -14.25
N LYS A 42 -6.08 -3.08 -13.54
CA LYS A 42 -7.55 -3.13 -13.50
C LYS A 42 -8.15 -1.86 -12.93
N LEU A 43 -7.58 -1.32 -11.84
CA LEU A 43 -8.04 -0.06 -11.26
C LEU A 43 -8.00 1.08 -12.29
N ASN A 44 -6.92 1.12 -13.08
CA ASN A 44 -6.76 2.16 -14.09
C ASN A 44 -7.75 1.99 -15.25
N LYS A 45 -8.01 0.76 -15.66
CA LYS A 45 -9.00 0.48 -16.70
C LYS A 45 -10.41 0.83 -16.23
N GLU A 46 -10.70 0.64 -14.96
CA GLU A 46 -11.99 0.97 -14.37
C GLU A 46 -12.10 2.44 -13.96
N ILE A 47 -11.03 3.22 -14.13
CA ILE A 47 -10.96 4.63 -13.74
C ILE A 47 -11.36 4.78 -12.25
N PHE A 48 -10.73 3.98 -11.40
CA PHE A 48 -11.05 3.94 -9.98
C PHE A 48 -10.93 5.33 -9.36
N ALA A 49 -11.97 5.76 -8.64
CA ALA A 49 -12.06 7.07 -8.01
C ALA A 49 -11.86 8.24 -8.98
N GLY A 50 -12.02 8.00 -10.29
CA GLY A 50 -11.88 9.03 -11.33
C GLY A 50 -10.47 9.19 -11.87
N TYR A 51 -9.55 8.31 -11.53
CA TYR A 51 -8.15 8.42 -11.95
C TYR A 51 -7.69 7.19 -12.72
N ARG A 52 -6.70 7.39 -13.61
CA ARG A 52 -6.14 6.34 -14.47
C ARG A 52 -4.64 6.15 -14.26
N ASP A 53 -4.07 6.77 -13.25
CA ASP A 53 -2.62 6.78 -13.00
C ASP A 53 -2.26 6.14 -11.66
N TRP A 54 -3.06 5.19 -11.22
CA TRP A 54 -2.73 4.38 -10.05
C TRP A 54 -1.49 3.54 -10.36
N ARG A 55 -0.67 3.33 -9.36
CA ARG A 55 0.51 2.49 -9.50
C ARG A 55 0.72 1.62 -8.28
N TYR A 56 1.50 0.60 -8.44
CA TYR A 56 1.97 -0.28 -7.39
C TYR A 56 3.00 0.53 -6.57
N PRO A 57 2.85 0.68 -5.26
CA PRO A 57 3.77 1.54 -4.50
C PRO A 57 5.17 0.93 -4.42
N THR A 58 6.17 1.78 -4.45
CA THR A 58 7.54 1.37 -4.16
C THR A 58 7.70 1.12 -2.65
N LYS A 59 8.78 0.44 -2.25
CA LYS A 59 9.04 0.23 -0.82
C LYS A 59 9.22 1.56 -0.09
N GLU A 60 9.83 2.55 -0.73
CA GLU A 60 10.00 3.88 -0.15
C GLU A 60 8.66 4.57 0.07
N GLU A 61 7.75 4.45 -0.88
CA GLU A 61 6.42 5.05 -0.76
C GLU A 61 5.64 4.43 0.39
N ILE A 62 5.56 3.10 0.44
CA ILE A 62 4.77 2.45 1.48
C ILE A 62 5.41 2.59 2.87
N ALA A 63 6.73 2.72 2.92
CA ALA A 63 7.43 2.94 4.18
C ALA A 63 7.01 4.25 4.84
N THR A 64 6.55 5.24 4.06
CA THR A 64 6.06 6.51 4.62
C THR A 64 4.82 6.33 5.48
N LEU A 65 4.10 5.21 5.32
CA LEU A 65 2.91 4.90 6.11
C LEU A 65 3.24 4.20 7.43
N ILE A 66 4.47 3.74 7.61
CA ILE A 66 4.88 3.03 8.83
C ILE A 66 5.10 4.05 9.94
N LEU A 67 4.34 3.92 11.02
CA LEU A 67 4.46 4.79 12.19
C LEU A 67 5.64 4.35 13.06
N GLN A 68 6.26 5.31 13.76
CA GLN A 68 7.33 5.00 14.72
C GLN A 68 6.79 4.43 16.03
N ILE A 69 5.54 4.75 16.35
CA ILE A 69 4.85 4.28 17.55
C ILE A 69 3.55 3.64 17.07
N GLU A 70 3.22 2.47 17.60
CA GLU A 70 2.01 1.79 17.18
C GLU A 70 0.75 2.60 17.50
N ASP A 71 -0.25 2.48 16.63
CA ASP A 71 -1.57 3.06 16.85
C ASP A 71 -2.29 2.20 17.88
N ARG A 72 -2.69 2.80 19.00
CA ARG A 72 -3.31 2.05 20.11
C ARG A 72 -4.65 1.44 19.75
N SER A 73 -5.35 2.02 18.79
CA SER A 73 -6.66 1.51 18.38
C SER A 73 -6.56 0.23 17.55
N THR A 74 -5.46 0.05 16.81
CA THR A 74 -5.26 -1.09 15.92
C THR A 74 -4.22 -2.07 16.45
N GLY A 75 -3.27 -1.60 17.28
CA GLY A 75 -2.16 -2.41 17.76
C GLY A 75 -1.08 -2.65 16.69
N ILE A 76 -1.12 -1.89 15.59
CA ILE A 76 -0.13 -2.00 14.52
C ILE A 76 0.50 -0.63 14.21
N TYR A 77 1.57 -0.63 13.44
CA TYR A 77 2.33 0.59 13.12
C TYR A 77 1.79 1.29 11.88
N ALA A 78 0.47 1.43 11.80
CA ALA A 78 -0.22 2.15 10.75
C ALA A 78 -1.39 2.91 11.34
N ASP A 79 -1.69 4.10 10.78
CA ASP A 79 -2.85 4.88 11.21
C ASP A 79 -4.13 4.08 10.97
N CYS A 80 -5.07 4.15 11.89
CA CYS A 80 -6.32 3.40 11.81
C CYS A 80 -7.13 3.71 10.53
N VAL A 81 -6.92 4.87 9.93
CA VAL A 81 -7.58 5.23 8.68
C VAL A 81 -7.26 4.26 7.55
N LEU A 82 -6.11 3.58 7.62
CA LEU A 82 -5.67 2.62 6.62
C LEU A 82 -6.31 1.24 6.76
N GLY A 83 -7.07 1.02 7.82
CA GLY A 83 -7.70 -0.28 8.06
C GLY A 83 -6.78 -1.28 8.77
N PRO A 84 -7.26 -2.49 9.02
CA PRO A 84 -6.58 -3.47 9.86
C PRO A 84 -5.60 -4.39 9.14
N GLN A 85 -5.51 -4.32 7.82
CA GLN A 85 -4.63 -5.20 7.05
C GLN A 85 -3.17 -4.92 7.41
N ARG A 86 -2.35 -5.97 7.51
CA ARG A 86 -1.00 -5.87 8.05
C ARG A 86 0.10 -5.88 7.01
N CYS A 87 -0.04 -6.69 5.97
CA CYS A 87 1.05 -6.95 5.03
C CYS A 87 0.66 -6.55 3.61
N PHE A 88 1.51 -5.72 3.00
CA PHE A 88 1.26 -5.16 1.67
C PHE A 88 2.48 -5.31 0.78
N TRP A 89 2.26 -5.77 -0.45
CA TRP A 89 3.30 -5.82 -1.46
C TRP A 89 3.77 -4.43 -1.87
N THR A 90 5.01 -4.36 -2.34
CA THR A 90 5.55 -3.18 -3.03
C THR A 90 5.95 -3.59 -4.44
N SER A 91 6.15 -2.62 -5.32
CA SER A 91 6.66 -2.89 -6.67
C SER A 91 8.15 -3.19 -6.68
N THR A 92 8.82 -3.01 -5.54
CA THR A 92 10.28 -3.14 -5.47
C THR A 92 10.69 -4.59 -5.46
N GLU A 93 11.31 -5.02 -6.56
CA GLU A 93 11.91 -6.34 -6.68
C GLU A 93 13.38 -6.24 -6.31
N VAL A 94 13.83 -7.06 -5.37
CA VAL A 94 15.20 -7.00 -4.86
C VAL A 94 16.13 -7.90 -5.64
N ASP A 95 15.63 -9.06 -6.04
CA ASP A 95 16.44 -10.08 -6.70
C ASP A 95 15.57 -10.81 -7.71
N HIS A 96 15.65 -10.39 -8.96
CA HIS A 96 14.84 -10.97 -10.04
C HIS A 96 15.19 -12.44 -10.27
N LYS A 97 16.47 -12.77 -10.16
CA LYS A 97 16.94 -14.15 -10.40
C LYS A 97 16.34 -15.14 -9.40
N HIS A 98 16.16 -14.71 -8.15
CA HIS A 98 15.61 -15.55 -7.08
C HIS A 98 14.15 -15.21 -6.75
N HIS A 99 13.53 -14.35 -7.54
CA HIS A 99 12.12 -13.97 -7.39
C HIS A 99 11.80 -13.42 -6.01
N ARG A 100 12.55 -12.41 -5.57
CA ARG A 100 12.36 -11.77 -4.26
C ARG A 100 11.92 -10.34 -4.40
N ALA A 101 10.88 -9.96 -3.66
CA ALA A 101 10.37 -8.60 -3.62
C ALA A 101 10.17 -8.13 -2.18
N CYS A 102 10.00 -6.82 -2.02
CA CYS A 102 9.76 -6.21 -0.72
C CYS A 102 8.27 -6.15 -0.41
N TYR A 103 7.92 -6.35 0.86
CA TYR A 103 6.59 -6.09 1.38
C TYR A 103 6.69 -5.35 2.70
N ALA A 104 5.67 -4.55 3.00
CA ALA A 104 5.58 -3.84 4.27
C ALA A 104 4.76 -4.68 5.24
N ASP A 105 5.24 -4.81 6.49
CA ASP A 105 4.50 -5.47 7.55
C ASP A 105 4.24 -4.46 8.66
N PHE A 106 3.01 -3.98 8.74
CA PHE A 106 2.63 -2.98 9.73
C PHE A 106 2.53 -3.55 11.14
N TYR A 107 2.47 -4.86 11.27
CA TYR A 107 2.48 -5.48 12.60
C TYR A 107 3.85 -5.33 13.27
N TYR A 108 4.92 -5.53 12.51
CA TYR A 108 6.29 -5.36 13.01
C TYR A 108 6.83 -3.95 12.74
N GLY A 109 6.21 -3.20 11.85
CA GLY A 109 6.60 -1.82 11.57
C GLY A 109 7.83 -1.68 10.70
N ASP A 110 8.02 -2.55 9.73
CA ASP A 110 9.17 -2.50 8.84
C ASP A 110 8.86 -3.13 7.47
N VAL A 111 9.81 -3.03 6.57
CA VAL A 111 9.76 -3.60 5.22
C VAL A 111 10.68 -4.82 5.19
N TYR A 112 10.19 -5.90 4.62
CA TYR A 112 10.90 -7.17 4.55
C TYR A 112 10.98 -7.69 3.12
N ILE A 113 11.85 -8.66 2.91
CA ILE A 113 12.06 -9.32 1.62
C ILE A 113 11.49 -10.73 1.70
N VAL A 114 10.74 -11.14 0.65
CA VAL A 114 10.16 -12.47 0.62
C VAL A 114 10.11 -12.99 -0.82
N GLU A 115 9.98 -14.29 -0.97
CA GLU A 115 9.86 -14.95 -2.26
C GLU A 115 8.49 -14.62 -2.88
N GLU A 116 8.49 -14.15 -4.14
CA GLU A 116 7.33 -13.57 -4.83
C GLU A 116 6.20 -14.57 -5.10
N ASN A 117 6.56 -15.83 -5.33
CA ASN A 117 5.62 -16.83 -5.82
C ASN A 117 4.89 -17.59 -4.71
N TYR A 118 5.39 -17.52 -3.49
CA TYR A 118 4.81 -18.25 -2.37
C TYR A 118 4.04 -17.39 -1.38
N ALA A 119 4.52 -16.18 -1.14
CA ALA A 119 3.85 -15.30 -0.19
C ALA A 119 2.65 -14.64 -0.83
N ASN A 120 1.60 -14.45 -0.04
CA ASN A 120 0.39 -13.74 -0.45
C ASN A 120 0.19 -12.55 0.47
N HIS A 121 0.11 -11.36 -0.12
CA HIS A 121 -0.11 -10.12 0.61
C HIS A 121 -1.14 -9.27 -0.11
N PHE A 122 -1.67 -8.28 0.60
CA PHE A 122 -2.60 -7.32 0.02
C PHE A 122 -1.86 -6.32 -0.87
N VAL A 123 -2.61 -5.65 -1.73
CA VAL A 123 -2.11 -4.57 -2.57
C VAL A 123 -2.94 -3.33 -2.29
N ARG A 124 -2.26 -2.22 -2.06
CA ARG A 124 -2.87 -0.90 -1.93
C ARG A 124 -2.24 0.01 -2.98
N ALA A 125 -3.04 0.49 -3.90
CA ALA A 125 -2.53 1.33 -4.97
C ALA A 125 -2.28 2.77 -4.49
N VAL A 126 -1.39 3.47 -5.16
CA VAL A 126 -1.00 4.84 -4.85
C VAL A 126 -0.92 5.66 -6.13
N ARG A 127 -1.11 6.96 -6.01
CA ARG A 127 -0.83 7.91 -7.08
C ARG A 127 -0.36 9.24 -6.48
N SER A 128 0.26 10.06 -7.30
CA SER A 128 0.63 11.41 -6.87
C SER A 128 -0.61 12.29 -6.94
N ALA A 129 -0.89 13.06 -5.88
CA ALA A 129 -2.08 13.89 -5.79
C ALA A 129 -1.94 15.22 -6.54
N ALA A 130 -0.71 15.59 -6.86
CA ALA A 130 -0.44 16.85 -7.55
C ALA A 130 -0.67 16.76 -9.05
#